data_555e0a12a3085e5a4fb4cc491e449bc8
#
_entry.id   555e0a12a3085e5a4fb4cc491e449bc8
#
_cell.length_a   1.000
_cell.length_b   1.000
_cell.length_c   1.000
_cell.angle_alpha   90.00
_cell.angle_beta   90.00
_cell.angle_gamma   90.00
#
_symmetry.space_group_name_H-M   'P 1'
#
loop_
_entity.id
_entity.type
_entity.pdbx_description
1 polymer ?
#
loop_
_entity_poly.entity_id
_entity_poly.type
_entity_poly.pdbx_seq_one_letter_code
_entity_poly.pdbx_strand_id
1 'polypeptide(L)'
;MRVMPMIVDQTITSAFAALISVIPFAAVAQDAAQPPPSSDYVSRAEYDKLKAEHEAMKKELEALKTAVGQMAKGTVPAVPAEGPAPAAKPSEGKQVVTTTTSQTDVAALQAEVDTLKTQVKETFPGTTKFLLAGYGTAGFTARSGEDPFFDAAFNAIFLWKLTDRLFFEGELEFEFEDEATTTNLEIAQVSYLLNDYITIGVGRFLNPMNFFVERQHMNWVNKLPDKPLAVYDGLFPESELGGQLRGVIPIGPTKLEYVGFVANAPGLITAPGDLTELGMLDFDNDANIGGHVAVGGHVGFIPIPQLEVGYGIQRSKVGPRDHAVENVLQSVDFNYVSDSTLLKGLINARAQWGWSHVGHFLYDPDGRQGFGPLAFNNNRNGGYAELAYRPTHIDNDIIKNLEPVVRYDRFNQLHTPVGFDEERWTLGLNYWLTPSAVIKAAYEFDDKNGGFRDQDAFMLQVAVGF
;
A
#
# COMPACT_ATOMS: atom_id res chain seq x y z
N MET A 1 -11.88 43.34 14.61
CA MET A 1 -10.72 42.48 14.85
C MET A 1 -10.94 41.74 16.16
N ARG A 2 -11.53 40.58 16.11
CA ARG A 2 -11.72 39.68 17.26
C ARG A 2 -11.26 38.32 16.83
N VAL A 3 -10.18 37.87 17.42
CA VAL A 3 -9.63 36.53 17.26
C VAL A 3 -10.54 35.58 18.02
N MET A 4 -11.17 34.66 17.31
CA MET A 4 -11.96 33.57 17.90
C MET A 4 -10.99 32.43 18.22
N PRO A 5 -10.97 31.90 19.45
CA PRO A 5 -10.10 30.77 19.76
C PRO A 5 -10.69 29.50 19.12
N MET A 6 -9.85 28.75 18.44
CA MET A 6 -10.11 27.40 17.97
C MET A 6 -10.32 26.50 19.21
N ILE A 7 -11.54 26.06 19.42
CA ILE A 7 -11.84 25.00 20.40
C ILE A 7 -11.47 23.70 19.70
N VAL A 8 -10.33 23.14 20.08
CA VAL A 8 -9.98 21.76 19.78
C VAL A 8 -10.81 20.89 20.73
N ASP A 9 -11.77 20.19 20.18
CA ASP A 9 -12.58 19.23 20.94
C ASP A 9 -11.66 18.07 21.40
N GLN A 10 -11.46 18.01 22.72
CA GLN A 10 -10.61 17.01 23.37
C GLN A 10 -11.40 15.74 23.63
N THR A 11 -11.66 14.96 22.59
CA THR A 11 -12.20 13.62 22.78
C THR A 11 -11.78 12.67 21.67
N ILE A 12 -10.50 12.43 21.49
CA ILE A 12 -9.97 11.16 20.95
C ILE A 12 -8.49 11.13 21.31
N THR A 13 -8.20 10.71 22.53
CA THR A 13 -6.86 10.27 22.91
C THR A 13 -6.88 8.75 23.01
N SER A 14 -6.00 8.14 22.29
CA SER A 14 -5.52 6.76 22.44
C SER A 14 -5.88 5.76 21.34
N ALA A 15 -4.90 5.45 20.63
CA ALA A 15 -4.28 4.20 20.22
C ALA A 15 -4.67 3.68 18.81
N PHE A 16 -3.87 3.12 17.98
CA PHE A 16 -2.62 2.43 17.83
C PHE A 16 -2.36 1.87 16.42
N ALA A 17 -1.29 1.40 16.10
CA ALA A 17 -0.27 1.25 15.14
C ALA A 17 -0.04 0.00 14.35
N ALA A 18 0.50 0.06 13.34
CA ALA A 18 1.50 -0.31 12.33
C ALA A 18 1.54 -1.74 11.85
N LEU A 19 1.83 -2.03 10.72
CA LEU A 19 3.00 -2.71 10.16
C LEU A 19 2.99 -2.55 8.66
N ILE A 20 3.94 -1.80 8.18
CA ILE A 20 4.29 -1.90 6.77
C ILE A 20 5.73 -2.35 6.72
N SER A 21 5.93 -3.52 6.20
CA SER A 21 7.18 -3.81 5.52
C SER A 21 7.21 -3.00 4.23
N VAL A 22 7.53 -1.71 4.32
CA VAL A 22 8.28 -1.10 3.21
C VAL A 22 9.46 -2.03 3.04
N ILE A 23 9.55 -2.70 1.90
CA ILE A 23 10.75 -3.42 1.52
C ILE A 23 11.87 -2.41 1.73
N PRO A 24 12.82 -2.63 2.67
CA PRO A 24 13.85 -1.65 2.89
C PRO A 24 14.80 -1.70 1.71
N PHE A 25 14.65 -0.78 0.77
CA PHE A 25 15.66 -0.50 -0.25
C PHE A 25 17.00 -0.03 0.35
N ALA A 26 17.10 0.07 1.66
CA ALA A 26 18.25 0.59 2.38
C ALA A 26 19.34 -0.43 2.75
N ALA A 27 19.26 -1.69 2.34
CA ALA A 27 20.19 -2.73 2.82
C ALA A 27 21.19 -3.24 1.75
N VAL A 28 21.51 -2.48 0.71
CA VAL A 28 22.55 -2.88 -0.26
C VAL A 28 23.52 -1.71 -0.58
N ALA A 29 23.98 -1.02 0.42
CA ALA A 29 25.04 -0.02 0.28
C ALA A 29 26.18 -0.29 1.26
N GLN A 30 26.94 -1.36 1.03
CA GLN A 30 28.34 -1.47 1.48
C GLN A 30 29.05 -2.51 0.60
N ASP A 31 29.68 -2.04 -0.46
CA ASP A 31 31.05 -2.39 -0.84
C ASP A 31 31.48 -1.51 -2.05
N ALA A 32 32.38 -0.59 -1.79
CA ALA A 32 33.00 0.22 -2.82
C ALA A 32 34.17 -0.56 -3.39
N ALA A 33 34.03 -1.18 -4.56
CA ALA A 33 35.14 -1.73 -5.33
C ALA A 33 35.07 -1.22 -6.78
N GLN A 34 36.23 -0.88 -7.29
CA GLN A 34 36.63 -0.24 -8.54
C GLN A 34 35.81 -0.56 -9.81
N PRO A 35 35.76 0.36 -10.79
CA PRO A 35 35.04 0.16 -12.04
C PRO A 35 35.68 -0.92 -12.92
N PRO A 36 34.90 -1.81 -13.55
CA PRO A 36 35.41 -2.78 -14.50
C PRO A 36 35.65 -2.13 -15.89
N PRO A 37 36.55 -2.68 -16.69
CA PRO A 37 36.81 -2.21 -18.01
C PRO A 37 35.68 -2.58 -18.99
N SER A 38 35.39 -1.67 -19.91
CA SER A 38 34.38 -1.79 -20.95
C SER A 38 34.65 -2.91 -21.96
N SER A 39 33.74 -3.91 -22.01
CA SER A 39 33.47 -4.65 -23.25
C SER A 39 32.08 -5.31 -23.17
N ASP A 40 31.12 -4.77 -23.84
CA ASP A 40 29.71 -5.15 -23.83
C ASP A 40 29.34 -6.29 -24.79
N TYR A 41 30.18 -7.30 -24.96
CA TYR A 41 29.81 -8.49 -25.71
C TYR A 41 30.20 -9.76 -24.99
N VAL A 42 29.16 -10.53 -24.59
CA VAL A 42 29.31 -11.91 -24.11
C VAL A 42 29.99 -12.71 -25.24
N SER A 43 31.12 -13.32 -24.94
CA SER A 43 31.83 -14.12 -25.95
C SER A 43 30.98 -15.36 -26.30
N ARG A 44 31.14 -15.85 -27.54
CA ARG A 44 30.43 -17.05 -28.01
C ARG A 44 30.68 -18.27 -27.10
N ALA A 45 31.88 -18.35 -26.53
CA ALA A 45 32.23 -19.41 -25.58
C ALA A 45 31.47 -19.32 -24.25
N GLU A 46 31.26 -18.09 -23.76
CA GLU A 46 30.43 -17.85 -22.54
C GLU A 46 28.95 -18.13 -22.79
N TYR A 47 28.43 -17.77 -23.95
CA TYR A 47 27.09 -18.10 -24.39
C TYR A 47 26.86 -19.62 -24.47
N ASP A 48 27.80 -20.34 -25.10
CA ASP A 48 27.70 -21.80 -25.24
C ASP A 48 27.82 -22.51 -23.87
N LYS A 49 28.62 -21.97 -22.94
CA LYS A 49 28.71 -22.43 -21.55
C LYS A 49 27.40 -22.21 -20.80
N LEU A 50 26.82 -21.01 -20.85
CA LEU A 50 25.54 -20.67 -20.22
C LEU A 50 24.41 -21.57 -20.73
N LYS A 51 24.41 -21.85 -22.03
CA LYS A 51 23.43 -22.74 -22.65
C LYS A 51 23.56 -24.19 -22.17
N ALA A 52 24.79 -24.68 -21.99
CA ALA A 52 25.04 -26.02 -21.45
C ALA A 52 24.61 -26.12 -19.98
N GLU A 53 24.87 -25.10 -19.17
CA GLU A 53 24.44 -25.03 -17.77
C GLU A 53 22.91 -24.96 -17.65
N HIS A 54 22.25 -24.21 -18.52
CA HIS A 54 20.80 -24.15 -18.57
C HIS A 54 20.15 -25.50 -18.92
N GLU A 55 20.70 -26.23 -19.87
CA GLU A 55 20.23 -27.57 -20.23
C GLU A 55 20.48 -28.60 -19.11
N ALA A 56 21.59 -28.48 -18.36
CA ALA A 56 21.86 -29.30 -17.18
C ALA A 56 20.84 -29.05 -16.07
N MET A 57 20.57 -27.78 -15.75
CA MET A 57 19.60 -27.37 -14.73
C MET A 57 18.17 -27.81 -15.07
N LYS A 58 17.80 -27.76 -16.36
CA LYS A 58 16.50 -28.24 -16.84
C LYS A 58 16.36 -29.75 -16.63
N LYS A 59 17.44 -30.48 -16.80
CA LYS A 59 17.49 -31.95 -16.61
C LYS A 59 17.36 -32.33 -15.13
N GLU A 60 18.01 -31.57 -14.24
CA GLU A 60 17.86 -31.73 -12.78
C GLU A 60 16.44 -31.38 -12.31
N LEU A 61 15.83 -30.34 -12.85
CA LEU A 61 14.45 -29.95 -12.53
C LEU A 61 13.45 -31.05 -12.92
N GLU A 62 13.62 -31.67 -14.07
CA GLU A 62 12.79 -32.80 -14.52
C GLU A 62 13.01 -34.06 -13.66
N ALA A 63 14.24 -34.30 -13.22
CA ALA A 63 14.55 -35.39 -12.28
C ALA A 63 13.90 -35.15 -10.91
N LEU A 64 13.95 -33.88 -10.41
CA LEU A 64 13.31 -33.50 -9.15
C LEU A 64 11.78 -33.60 -9.22
N LYS A 65 11.17 -33.16 -10.31
CA LYS A 65 9.71 -33.33 -10.54
C LYS A 65 9.31 -34.81 -10.55
N THR A 66 10.14 -35.66 -11.15
CA THR A 66 9.91 -37.12 -11.19
C THR A 66 10.01 -37.71 -9.80
N ALA A 67 11.02 -37.30 -9.01
CA ALA A 67 11.21 -37.78 -7.63
C ALA A 67 10.05 -37.33 -6.71
N VAL A 68 9.62 -36.05 -6.79
CA VAL A 68 8.47 -35.52 -6.06
C VAL A 68 7.18 -36.26 -6.48
N GLY A 69 7.01 -36.50 -7.77
CA GLY A 69 5.86 -37.27 -8.29
C GLY A 69 5.83 -38.73 -7.80
N GLN A 70 6.99 -39.34 -7.55
CA GLN A 70 7.10 -40.69 -6.97
C GLN A 70 6.83 -40.69 -5.46
N MET A 71 7.31 -39.69 -4.73
CA MET A 71 6.98 -39.49 -3.31
C MET A 71 5.48 -39.27 -3.08
N ALA A 72 4.84 -38.50 -3.94
CA ALA A 72 3.39 -38.24 -3.88
C ALA A 72 2.55 -39.52 -4.17
N LYS A 73 3.14 -40.53 -4.85
CA LYS A 73 2.49 -41.80 -5.13
C LYS A 73 2.80 -42.91 -4.11
N GLY A 74 3.49 -42.61 -3.01
CA GLY A 74 3.74 -43.53 -1.90
C GLY A 74 4.70 -44.67 -2.20
N THR A 75 5.52 -44.56 -3.26
CA THR A 75 6.51 -45.59 -3.63
C THR A 75 7.89 -45.13 -3.16
N VAL A 76 8.30 -45.58 -1.97
CA VAL A 76 9.67 -45.41 -1.48
C VAL A 76 10.56 -46.50 -2.10
N PRO A 77 11.65 -46.15 -2.80
CA PRO A 77 12.62 -47.15 -3.23
C PRO A 77 13.37 -47.76 -2.01
N ALA A 78 13.41 -49.06 -1.90
CA ALA A 78 14.12 -49.73 -0.84
C ALA A 78 15.63 -49.53 -0.97
N VAL A 79 16.28 -49.07 0.11
CA VAL A 79 17.73 -49.05 0.25
C VAL A 79 18.21 -50.46 0.57
N PRO A 80 19.28 -51.02 -0.07
CA PRO A 80 19.81 -52.32 0.23
C PRO A 80 20.40 -52.41 1.64
N ALA A 81 20.03 -53.43 2.38
CA ALA A 81 20.51 -53.68 3.71
C ALA A 81 21.91 -54.33 3.68
N GLU A 82 22.89 -53.73 4.37
CA GLU A 82 24.11 -54.40 4.82
C GLU A 82 23.95 -54.84 6.28
N GLY A 83 24.49 -56.02 6.53
CA GLY A 83 24.19 -56.93 7.61
C GLY A 83 24.74 -56.64 9.01
N PRO A 84 24.64 -57.58 9.94
CA PRO A 84 24.36 -57.29 11.36
C PRO A 84 25.57 -57.33 12.28
N ALA A 85 25.50 -56.57 13.38
CA ALA A 85 26.32 -56.79 14.58
C ALA A 85 25.56 -56.38 15.86
N PRO A 86 25.91 -56.87 17.04
CA PRO A 86 24.97 -57.55 17.95
C PRO A 86 24.45 -56.70 19.13
N ALA A 87 23.48 -57.31 19.80
CA ALA A 87 22.64 -56.75 20.87
C ALA A 87 23.37 -56.35 22.16
N ALA A 88 22.88 -55.27 22.79
CA ALA A 88 22.95 -55.05 24.23
C ALA A 88 21.59 -54.50 24.76
N LYS A 89 21.21 -54.99 25.93
CA LYS A 89 19.91 -54.85 26.60
C LYS A 89 19.71 -53.48 27.34
N PRO A 90 18.52 -53.18 27.82
CA PRO A 90 18.01 -51.82 28.05
C PRO A 90 18.24 -51.32 29.45
N SER A 91 18.28 -50.00 29.59
CA SER A 91 18.03 -49.30 30.85
C SER A 91 17.07 -48.13 30.63
N GLU A 92 16.03 -48.12 31.43
CA GLU A 92 15.04 -47.04 31.52
C GLU A 92 15.67 -45.72 32.02
N GLY A 93 15.36 -44.63 31.37
CA GLY A 93 15.67 -43.29 31.82
C GLY A 93 14.88 -42.28 31.06
N LYS A 94 13.89 -41.68 31.71
CA LYS A 94 13.18 -40.51 31.19
C LYS A 94 14.17 -39.39 30.85
N GLN A 95 14.38 -39.07 29.59
CA GLN A 95 15.04 -37.87 29.16
C GLN A 95 14.02 -36.85 28.68
N VAL A 96 14.00 -35.73 29.43
CA VAL A 96 13.40 -34.49 29.00
C VAL A 96 14.19 -34.03 27.76
N VAL A 97 13.53 -33.98 26.60
CA VAL A 97 14.12 -33.42 25.38
C VAL A 97 14.11 -31.90 25.51
N THR A 98 15.20 -31.36 26.02
CA THR A 98 15.51 -29.94 25.85
C THR A 98 16.06 -29.78 24.43
N THR A 99 15.28 -29.22 23.54
CA THR A 99 15.73 -28.80 22.21
C THR A 99 16.74 -27.65 22.36
N THR A 100 17.99 -28.01 22.59
CA THR A 100 19.10 -27.07 22.43
C THR A 100 19.39 -27.03 20.92
N THR A 101 18.85 -26.02 20.23
CA THR A 101 19.30 -25.68 18.87
C THR A 101 20.79 -25.43 18.96
N SER A 102 21.61 -26.33 18.44
CA SER A 102 23.05 -26.23 18.56
C SER A 102 23.55 -25.05 17.74
N GLN A 103 24.56 -24.35 18.22
CA GLN A 103 25.24 -23.29 17.45
C GLN A 103 25.72 -23.80 16.07
N THR A 104 25.92 -25.09 15.93
CA THR A 104 26.27 -25.78 14.67
C THR A 104 25.15 -25.72 13.65
N ASP A 105 23.87 -25.83 14.07
CA ASP A 105 22.71 -25.77 13.15
C ASP A 105 22.47 -24.36 12.63
N VAL A 106 22.72 -23.36 13.49
CA VAL A 106 22.63 -21.93 13.09
C VAL A 106 23.75 -21.59 12.11
N ALA A 107 24.98 -22.07 12.34
CA ALA A 107 26.12 -21.86 11.44
C ALA A 107 25.94 -22.58 10.10
N ALA A 108 25.33 -23.78 10.09
CA ALA A 108 24.98 -24.50 8.86
C ALA A 108 23.92 -23.78 8.05
N LEU A 109 22.86 -23.30 8.70
CA LEU A 109 21.82 -22.46 8.06
C LEU A 109 22.39 -21.15 7.51
N GLN A 110 23.30 -20.53 8.24
CA GLN A 110 23.95 -19.28 7.80
C GLN A 110 24.83 -19.54 6.54
N ALA A 111 25.57 -20.65 6.53
CA ALA A 111 26.37 -21.07 5.37
C ALA A 111 25.49 -21.40 4.14
N GLU A 112 24.34 -22.01 4.36
CA GLU A 112 23.38 -22.32 3.30
C GLU A 112 22.75 -21.05 2.72
N VAL A 113 22.38 -20.10 3.58
CA VAL A 113 21.88 -18.77 3.17
C VAL A 113 22.94 -17.99 2.38
N ASP A 114 24.21 -18.03 2.82
CA ASP A 114 25.29 -17.34 2.10
C ASP A 114 25.66 -18.03 0.79
N THR A 115 25.52 -19.34 0.71
CA THR A 115 25.64 -20.12 -0.53
C THR A 115 24.51 -19.77 -1.51
N LEU A 116 23.26 -19.71 -1.03
CA LEU A 116 22.11 -19.28 -1.83
C LEU A 116 22.25 -17.85 -2.33
N LYS A 117 22.72 -16.92 -1.47
CA LYS A 117 23.02 -15.53 -1.89
C LYS A 117 24.09 -15.48 -2.98
N THR A 118 25.11 -16.30 -2.88
CA THR A 118 26.21 -16.39 -3.86
C THR A 118 25.69 -16.96 -5.18
N GLN A 119 24.91 -18.05 -5.12
CA GLN A 119 24.30 -18.66 -6.31
C GLN A 119 23.32 -17.69 -7.02
N VAL A 120 22.49 -16.97 -6.26
CA VAL A 120 21.62 -15.93 -6.82
C VAL A 120 22.43 -14.81 -7.48
N LYS A 121 23.55 -14.39 -6.87
CA LYS A 121 24.43 -13.35 -7.41
C LYS A 121 25.18 -13.80 -8.65
N GLU A 122 25.54 -15.09 -8.75
CA GLU A 122 26.18 -15.70 -9.92
C GLU A 122 25.20 -16.01 -11.04
N THR A 123 23.96 -16.42 -10.70
CA THR A 123 22.92 -16.73 -11.69
C THR A 123 22.36 -15.47 -12.36
N PHE A 124 22.43 -14.32 -11.67
CA PHE A 124 22.03 -13.01 -12.18
C PHE A 124 23.18 -12.00 -12.17
N PRO A 125 24.22 -12.17 -12.98
CA PRO A 125 25.40 -11.30 -12.99
C PRO A 125 25.15 -9.93 -13.64
N GLY A 126 23.89 -9.55 -13.84
CA GLY A 126 23.52 -8.28 -14.45
C GLY A 126 23.44 -7.14 -13.45
N THR A 127 23.78 -5.93 -13.87
CA THR A 127 23.56 -4.67 -13.15
C THR A 127 22.07 -4.30 -13.06
N THR A 128 21.24 -4.89 -13.90
CA THR A 128 19.80 -4.63 -13.98
C THR A 128 19.05 -5.78 -13.31
N LYS A 129 18.28 -5.43 -12.27
CA LYS A 129 17.36 -6.38 -11.62
C LYS A 129 15.93 -5.93 -11.87
N PHE A 130 15.12 -6.85 -12.35
CA PHE A 130 13.70 -6.67 -12.58
C PHE A 130 12.93 -7.58 -11.61
N LEU A 131 11.94 -7.03 -10.94
CA LEU A 131 11.00 -7.76 -10.11
C LEU A 131 9.58 -7.41 -10.57
N LEU A 132 8.80 -8.44 -10.82
CA LEU A 132 7.35 -8.32 -10.98
C LEU A 132 6.73 -8.72 -9.64
N ALA A 133 5.98 -7.82 -9.07
CA ALA A 133 5.14 -8.03 -7.90
C ALA A 133 3.70 -7.61 -8.26
N GLY A 134 2.79 -7.72 -7.32
CA GLY A 134 1.45 -7.23 -7.56
C GLY A 134 0.43 -7.77 -6.56
N TYR A 135 -0.81 -7.50 -6.84
CA TYR A 135 -1.92 -8.01 -6.05
C TYR A 135 -3.16 -8.17 -6.94
N GLY A 136 -4.10 -8.95 -6.44
CA GLY A 136 -5.37 -9.14 -7.12
C GLY A 136 -6.49 -9.43 -6.15
N THR A 137 -7.70 -9.11 -6.56
CA THR A 137 -8.92 -9.32 -5.80
C THR A 137 -10.00 -9.95 -6.64
N ALA A 138 -10.91 -10.65 -5.95
CA ALA A 138 -12.21 -10.98 -6.46
C ALA A 138 -13.23 -10.74 -5.33
N GLY A 139 -14.30 -10.03 -5.64
CA GLY A 139 -15.26 -9.55 -4.67
C GLY A 139 -16.71 -9.81 -5.06
N PHE A 140 -17.57 -9.58 -4.10
CA PHE A 140 -19.00 -9.51 -4.24
C PHE A 140 -19.53 -8.39 -3.36
N THR A 141 -20.33 -7.50 -3.94
CA THR A 141 -20.94 -6.36 -3.26
C THR A 141 -22.45 -6.39 -3.44
N ALA A 142 -23.17 -6.23 -2.33
CA ALA A 142 -24.61 -6.04 -2.30
C ALA A 142 -24.93 -4.77 -1.54
N ARG A 143 -25.30 -3.70 -2.26
CA ARG A 143 -25.56 -2.36 -1.72
C ARG A 143 -27.04 -2.04 -1.75
N SER A 144 -27.54 -1.36 -0.74
CA SER A 144 -28.95 -0.98 -0.64
C SER A 144 -29.37 -0.09 -1.81
N GLY A 145 -30.31 -0.60 -2.64
CA GLY A 145 -30.88 0.14 -3.77
C GLY A 145 -30.17 -0.07 -5.07
N GLU A 146 -29.17 -0.92 -5.12
CA GLU A 146 -28.45 -1.35 -6.31
C GLU A 146 -28.58 -2.87 -6.50
N ASP A 147 -28.38 -3.35 -7.71
CA ASP A 147 -28.28 -4.77 -7.97
C ASP A 147 -26.93 -5.30 -7.47
N PRO A 148 -26.89 -6.48 -6.83
CA PRO A 148 -25.64 -7.07 -6.39
C PRO A 148 -24.73 -7.41 -7.57
N PHE A 149 -23.43 -7.17 -7.43
CA PHE A 149 -22.45 -7.44 -8.49
C PHE A 149 -21.20 -8.15 -7.96
N PHE A 150 -20.47 -8.76 -8.89
CA PHE A 150 -19.13 -9.29 -8.66
C PHE A 150 -18.10 -8.36 -9.29
N ASP A 151 -17.02 -8.12 -8.58
CA ASP A 151 -15.88 -7.33 -9.03
C ASP A 151 -14.61 -8.17 -9.05
N ALA A 152 -13.61 -7.72 -9.78
CA ALA A 152 -12.26 -8.26 -9.73
C ALA A 152 -11.26 -7.19 -10.14
N ALA A 153 -10.10 -7.16 -9.49
CA ALA A 153 -9.00 -6.28 -9.84
C ALA A 153 -7.67 -7.05 -9.90
N PHE A 154 -6.77 -6.57 -10.74
CA PHE A 154 -5.42 -7.07 -10.87
C PHE A 154 -4.45 -5.91 -11.05
N ASN A 155 -3.53 -5.76 -10.12
CA ASN A 155 -2.51 -4.71 -10.12
C ASN A 155 -1.14 -5.33 -10.33
N ALA A 156 -0.48 -4.98 -11.43
CA ALA A 156 0.86 -5.43 -11.76
C ALA A 156 1.87 -4.34 -11.39
N ILE A 157 2.82 -4.67 -10.50
CA ILE A 157 3.87 -3.77 -10.03
C ILE A 157 5.20 -4.18 -10.64
N PHE A 158 5.80 -3.29 -11.39
CA PHE A 158 7.08 -3.46 -12.07
C PHE A 158 8.16 -2.68 -11.33
N LEU A 159 9.10 -3.38 -10.71
CA LEU A 159 10.25 -2.78 -10.04
C LEU A 159 11.51 -3.08 -10.85
N TRP A 160 12.18 -2.06 -11.34
CA TRP A 160 13.37 -2.20 -12.17
C TRP A 160 14.54 -1.42 -11.58
N LYS A 161 15.53 -2.13 -11.09
CA LYS A 161 16.81 -1.56 -10.66
C LYS A 161 17.72 -1.40 -11.89
N LEU A 162 17.77 -0.19 -12.45
CA LEU A 162 18.61 0.13 -13.61
C LEU A 162 20.11 0.21 -13.24
N THR A 163 20.40 0.88 -12.12
CA THR A 163 21.74 0.95 -11.51
C THR A 163 21.62 0.85 -10.00
N ASP A 164 22.72 0.93 -9.26
CA ASP A 164 22.67 0.93 -7.79
C ASP A 164 21.96 2.16 -7.19
N ARG A 165 21.75 3.19 -8.00
CA ARG A 165 21.13 4.45 -7.58
C ARG A 165 19.91 4.86 -8.40
N LEU A 166 19.64 4.17 -9.52
CA LEU A 166 18.55 4.52 -10.42
C LEU A 166 17.55 3.37 -10.48
N PHE A 167 16.29 3.69 -10.15
CA PHE A 167 15.19 2.74 -10.12
C PHE A 167 14.03 3.26 -10.96
N PHE A 168 13.30 2.34 -11.54
CA PHE A 168 11.99 2.59 -12.14
C PHE A 168 10.95 1.75 -11.40
N GLU A 169 9.82 2.36 -11.13
CA GLU A 169 8.62 1.72 -10.58
C GLU A 169 7.44 2.06 -11.46
N GLY A 170 6.66 1.03 -11.80
CA GLY A 170 5.41 1.19 -12.55
C GLY A 170 4.35 0.30 -11.94
N GLU A 171 3.13 0.80 -11.79
CA GLU A 171 1.96 0.05 -11.37
C GLU A 171 0.83 0.26 -12.36
N LEU A 172 0.31 -0.85 -12.88
CA LEU A 172 -0.84 -0.90 -13.76
C LEU A 172 -1.98 -1.60 -13.04
N GLU A 173 -3.08 -0.92 -12.92
CA GLU A 173 -4.33 -1.46 -12.39
C GLU A 173 -5.28 -1.83 -13.51
N PHE A 174 -5.88 -3.02 -13.38
CA PHE A 174 -6.97 -3.51 -14.22
C PHE A 174 -8.14 -3.82 -13.31
N GLU A 175 -9.22 -3.09 -13.45
CA GLU A 175 -10.46 -3.30 -12.69
C GLU A 175 -11.58 -3.78 -13.62
N PHE A 176 -12.34 -4.75 -13.12
CA PHE A 176 -13.52 -5.29 -13.78
C PHE A 176 -14.72 -4.91 -12.91
N GLU A 177 -15.31 -3.77 -13.20
CA GLU A 177 -16.48 -3.26 -12.51
C GLU A 177 -17.60 -3.02 -13.50
N ASP A 178 -18.84 -3.25 -13.08
CA ASP A 178 -20.06 -3.04 -13.84
C ASP A 178 -20.02 -3.66 -15.26
N GLU A 179 -20.03 -2.83 -16.29
CA GLU A 179 -20.08 -3.23 -17.70
C GLU A 179 -18.74 -3.04 -18.44
N ALA A 180 -17.68 -2.56 -17.75
CA ALA A 180 -16.43 -2.18 -18.39
C ALA A 180 -15.20 -2.74 -17.65
N THR A 181 -14.13 -2.88 -18.41
CA THR A 181 -12.77 -3.05 -17.85
C THR A 181 -12.07 -1.72 -17.92
N THR A 182 -11.64 -1.21 -16.78
CA THR A 182 -10.82 -0.01 -16.70
C THR A 182 -9.35 -0.38 -16.61
N THR A 183 -8.48 0.53 -17.04
CA THR A 183 -7.04 0.36 -16.94
C THR A 183 -6.43 1.69 -16.54
N ASN A 184 -5.81 1.72 -15.37
CA ASN A 184 -5.21 2.91 -14.79
C ASN A 184 -3.71 2.72 -14.65
N LEU A 185 -2.96 3.82 -14.83
CA LEU A 185 -1.54 3.89 -14.53
C LEU A 185 -1.36 4.59 -13.19
N GLU A 186 -1.24 3.81 -12.11
CA GLU A 186 -1.13 4.34 -10.76
C GLU A 186 0.24 4.95 -10.50
N ILE A 187 1.30 4.25 -10.90
CA ILE A 187 2.69 4.66 -10.73
C ILE A 187 3.44 4.54 -12.05
N ALA A 188 4.22 5.55 -12.38
CA ALA A 188 5.24 5.52 -13.43
C ALA A 188 6.38 6.47 -13.05
N GLN A 189 7.25 6.02 -12.14
CA GLN A 189 8.25 6.87 -11.50
C GLN A 189 9.67 6.38 -11.76
N VAL A 190 10.56 7.32 -12.08
CA VAL A 190 12.01 7.13 -12.02
C VAL A 190 12.54 7.76 -10.76
N SER A 191 13.25 6.99 -9.93
CA SER A 191 13.82 7.41 -8.66
C SER A 191 15.34 7.33 -8.67
N TYR A 192 16.00 8.40 -8.22
CA TYR A 192 17.46 8.47 -8.09
C TYR A 192 17.87 8.68 -6.62
N LEU A 193 18.63 7.74 -6.07
CA LEU A 193 19.21 7.84 -4.74
C LEU A 193 20.43 8.76 -4.77
N LEU A 194 20.25 10.00 -4.33
CA LEU A 194 21.33 10.98 -4.27
C LEU A 194 22.33 10.59 -3.16
N ASN A 195 21.83 10.22 -1.98
CA ASN A 195 22.57 9.71 -0.84
C ASN A 195 21.63 8.93 0.08
N ASP A 196 22.12 8.52 1.27
CA ASP A 196 21.37 7.71 2.24
C ASP A 196 20.12 8.40 2.82
N TYR A 197 19.99 9.70 2.63
CA TYR A 197 18.92 10.52 3.21
C TYR A 197 18.01 11.15 2.16
N ILE A 198 18.43 11.20 0.89
CA ILE A 198 17.73 11.94 -0.16
C ILE A 198 17.54 11.06 -1.40
N THR A 199 16.28 10.87 -1.76
CA THR A 199 15.85 10.28 -3.03
C THR A 199 15.08 11.34 -3.81
N ILE A 200 15.36 11.46 -5.10
CA ILE A 200 14.64 12.32 -6.04
C ILE A 200 13.83 11.41 -6.95
N GLY A 201 12.52 11.64 -7.04
CA GLY A 201 11.59 10.93 -7.92
C GLY A 201 10.99 11.87 -8.97
N VAL A 202 10.76 11.39 -10.18
CA VAL A 202 10.07 12.13 -11.26
C VAL A 202 9.16 11.18 -12.00
N GLY A 203 7.94 11.63 -12.30
CA GLY A 203 6.92 10.88 -13.00
C GLY A 203 5.57 10.92 -12.28
N ARG A 204 4.77 9.86 -12.44
CA ARG A 204 3.53 9.65 -11.68
C ARG A 204 3.86 8.84 -10.42
N PHE A 205 3.51 9.37 -9.25
CA PHE A 205 3.79 8.78 -7.94
C PHE A 205 2.59 8.94 -7.02
N LEU A 206 2.43 8.03 -6.07
CA LEU A 206 1.34 8.10 -5.08
C LEU A 206 1.45 9.39 -4.25
N ASN A 207 0.32 10.02 -3.97
CA ASN A 207 0.28 11.28 -3.23
C ASN A 207 0.82 11.10 -1.80
N PRO A 208 1.93 11.76 -1.42
CA PRO A 208 2.57 11.56 -0.13
C PRO A 208 1.80 12.17 1.05
N MET A 209 0.80 13.02 0.80
CA MET A 209 -0.08 13.56 1.84
C MET A 209 -1.21 12.61 2.19
N ASN A 210 -1.48 11.65 1.31
CA ASN A 210 -2.51 10.66 1.50
C ASN A 210 -1.89 9.37 2.04
N PHE A 211 -1.81 9.26 3.36
CA PHE A 211 -1.22 8.12 4.05
C PHE A 211 -1.89 6.78 3.70
N PHE A 212 -3.22 6.78 3.52
CA PHE A 212 -3.94 5.59 3.10
C PHE A 212 -3.46 5.13 1.71
N VAL A 213 -3.48 6.04 0.74
CA VAL A 213 -3.07 5.74 -0.63
C VAL A 213 -1.60 5.34 -0.70
N GLU A 214 -0.71 6.11 -0.10
CA GLU A 214 0.72 5.82 -0.18
C GLU A 214 1.12 4.47 0.41
N ARG A 215 0.39 3.98 1.45
CA ARG A 215 0.85 2.82 2.21
C ARG A 215 -0.16 1.69 2.39
N GLN A 216 -1.42 1.91 2.07
CA GLN A 216 -2.49 0.99 2.44
C GLN A 216 -3.48 0.68 1.31
N HIS A 217 -3.36 1.34 0.15
CA HIS A 217 -4.33 1.17 -0.95
C HIS A 217 -4.38 -0.26 -1.49
N MET A 218 -3.25 -0.98 -1.45
CA MET A 218 -3.20 -2.37 -1.91
C MET A 218 -4.23 -3.22 -1.18
N ASN A 219 -5.09 -3.89 -1.92
CA ASN A 219 -6.26 -4.58 -1.38
C ASN A 219 -5.95 -5.69 -0.36
N TRP A 220 -4.78 -6.30 -0.37
CA TRP A 220 -4.39 -7.26 0.66
C TRP A 220 -3.81 -6.59 1.93
N VAL A 221 -3.41 -5.31 1.86
CA VAL A 221 -2.94 -4.48 2.98
C VAL A 221 -4.08 -3.73 3.63
N ASN A 222 -5.01 -3.21 2.81
CA ASN A 222 -6.25 -2.62 3.30
C ASN A 222 -7.04 -3.66 4.10
N LYS A 223 -7.57 -3.28 5.25
CA LYS A 223 -8.24 -4.22 6.16
C LYS A 223 -9.68 -4.53 5.79
N LEU A 224 -10.31 -3.70 4.99
CA LEU A 224 -11.70 -3.83 4.56
C LEU A 224 -11.78 -3.97 3.03
N PRO A 225 -12.85 -4.52 2.48
CA PRO A 225 -13.03 -4.56 1.02
C PRO A 225 -13.07 -3.17 0.40
N ASP A 226 -13.79 -2.24 1.03
CA ASP A 226 -13.91 -0.87 0.57
C ASP A 226 -12.82 0.05 1.12
N LYS A 227 -12.59 1.14 0.43
CA LYS A 227 -11.58 2.18 0.75
C LYS A 227 -12.22 3.28 1.63
N PRO A 228 -11.44 4.08 2.38
CA PRO A 228 -11.99 5.14 3.22
C PRO A 228 -12.65 6.25 2.41
N LEU A 229 -13.85 6.64 2.82
CA LEU A 229 -14.77 7.53 2.12
C LEU A 229 -14.19 8.89 1.71
N ALA A 230 -13.49 9.57 2.61
CA ALA A 230 -13.07 10.95 2.38
C ALA A 230 -11.64 11.08 1.85
N VAL A 231 -10.76 10.16 2.17
CA VAL A 231 -9.34 10.27 1.85
C VAL A 231 -8.96 9.54 0.58
N TYR A 232 -9.79 8.60 0.14
CA TYR A 232 -9.62 7.94 -1.14
C TYR A 232 -10.57 8.61 -2.15
N ASP A 233 -10.02 9.27 -3.15
CA ASP A 233 -10.73 10.00 -4.22
C ASP A 233 -11.71 11.12 -3.77
N GLY A 234 -11.76 11.43 -2.49
CA GLY A 234 -12.64 12.47 -1.96
C GLY A 234 -11.98 13.83 -1.76
N LEU A 235 -10.94 13.88 -0.94
CA LEU A 235 -10.24 15.13 -0.57
C LEU A 235 -8.84 15.22 -1.15
N PHE A 236 -8.22 14.10 -1.52
CA PHE A 236 -6.84 14.03 -2.00
C PHE A 236 -6.75 13.18 -3.26
N PRO A 237 -5.84 13.54 -4.19
CA PRO A 237 -5.55 12.67 -5.32
C PRO A 237 -4.91 11.35 -4.84
N GLU A 238 -5.09 10.31 -5.62
CA GLU A 238 -4.39 9.05 -5.41
C GLU A 238 -2.94 9.18 -5.83
N SER A 239 -2.69 9.78 -6.98
CA SER A 239 -1.35 9.99 -7.50
C SER A 239 -1.13 11.42 -8.01
N GLU A 240 0.12 11.80 -8.07
CA GLU A 240 0.59 13.10 -8.54
C GLU A 240 1.50 12.93 -9.75
N LEU A 241 1.38 13.79 -10.76
CA LEU A 241 2.27 13.82 -11.90
C LEU A 241 3.24 15.00 -11.78
N GLY A 242 4.52 14.70 -11.47
CA GLY A 242 5.48 15.76 -11.20
C GLY A 242 6.85 15.27 -10.74
N GLY A 243 7.42 15.94 -9.75
CA GLY A 243 8.67 15.57 -9.12
C GLY A 243 8.62 15.67 -7.60
N GLN A 244 9.28 14.73 -6.94
CA GLN A 244 9.37 14.70 -5.49
C GLN A 244 10.81 14.53 -4.99
N LEU A 245 11.05 15.02 -3.78
CA LEU A 245 12.24 14.78 -3.00
C LEU A 245 11.81 14.20 -1.66
N ARG A 246 12.35 13.04 -1.30
CA ARG A 246 11.95 12.34 -0.06
C ARG A 246 13.13 11.71 0.64
N GLY A 247 12.95 11.44 1.93
CA GLY A 247 13.96 10.76 2.71
C GLY A 247 13.56 10.54 4.16
N VAL A 248 14.47 9.89 4.91
CA VAL A 248 14.32 9.62 6.34
C VAL A 248 15.58 10.06 7.06
N ILE A 249 15.43 10.84 8.11
CA ILE A 249 16.52 11.30 8.97
C ILE A 249 16.43 10.58 10.32
N PRO A 250 17.38 9.72 10.69
CA PRO A 250 17.43 9.15 12.03
C PRO A 250 17.85 10.21 13.05
N ILE A 251 17.09 10.34 14.14
CA ILE A 251 17.34 11.28 15.23
C ILE A 251 17.41 10.47 16.53
N GLY A 252 18.58 9.92 16.83
CA GLY A 252 18.75 8.99 17.95
C GLY A 252 17.87 7.73 17.76
N PRO A 253 16.98 7.40 18.71
CA PRO A 253 16.08 6.25 18.59
C PRO A 253 14.85 6.54 17.71
N THR A 254 14.62 7.78 17.32
CA THR A 254 13.46 8.23 16.54
C THR A 254 13.84 8.46 15.08
N LYS A 255 12.82 8.57 14.20
CA LYS A 255 13.01 8.92 12.79
C LYS A 255 12.09 10.05 12.40
N LEU A 256 12.58 10.90 11.52
CA LEU A 256 11.80 11.92 10.82
C LEU A 256 11.77 11.55 9.34
N GLU A 257 10.59 11.25 8.83
CA GLU A 257 10.35 11.10 7.40
C GLU A 257 9.91 12.44 6.81
N TYR A 258 10.31 12.71 5.58
CA TYR A 258 9.91 13.92 4.87
C TYR A 258 9.76 13.68 3.38
N VAL A 259 8.77 14.34 2.80
CA VAL A 259 8.57 14.44 1.35
C VAL A 259 8.23 15.89 1.01
N GLY A 260 8.83 16.42 -0.03
CA GLY A 260 8.43 17.66 -0.69
C GLY A 260 8.19 17.37 -2.16
N PHE A 261 7.14 17.92 -2.76
CA PHE A 261 6.83 17.68 -4.17
C PHE A 261 6.30 18.90 -4.90
N VAL A 262 6.43 18.85 -6.22
CA VAL A 262 5.83 19.79 -7.17
C VAL A 262 5.16 18.95 -8.26
N ALA A 263 3.88 19.20 -8.52
CA ALA A 263 3.07 18.41 -9.44
C ALA A 263 2.09 19.29 -10.23
N ASN A 264 1.37 18.68 -11.16
CA ASN A 264 0.21 19.29 -11.79
C ASN A 264 -0.84 19.62 -10.70
N ALA A 265 -1.51 20.76 -10.80
CA ALA A 265 -2.57 21.07 -9.87
C ALA A 265 -3.86 20.34 -10.23
N PRO A 266 -4.72 19.98 -9.25
CA PRO A 266 -6.04 19.47 -9.55
C PRO A 266 -6.87 20.48 -10.33
N GLY A 267 -7.85 19.99 -11.07
CA GLY A 267 -8.89 20.80 -11.68
C GLY A 267 -9.90 21.30 -10.64
N LEU A 268 -10.84 22.13 -11.08
CA LEU A 268 -12.01 22.52 -10.30
C LEU A 268 -13.27 22.19 -11.11
N ILE A 269 -14.15 21.37 -10.57
CA ILE A 269 -15.41 21.01 -11.22
C ILE A 269 -16.34 22.24 -11.15
N THR A 270 -16.54 22.87 -12.31
CA THR A 270 -17.33 24.11 -12.43
C THR A 270 -18.64 23.91 -13.20
N ALA A 271 -18.80 22.76 -13.88
CA ALA A 271 -19.93 22.44 -14.74
C ALA A 271 -20.26 20.93 -14.66
N PRO A 272 -20.65 20.42 -13.47
CA PRO A 272 -20.93 18.99 -13.30
C PRO A 272 -22.30 18.58 -13.89
N GLY A 273 -22.47 17.30 -14.14
CA GLY A 273 -23.79 16.70 -14.42
C GLY A 273 -24.67 16.63 -13.16
N ASP A 274 -24.06 16.41 -12.00
CA ASP A 274 -24.68 16.44 -10.68
C ASP A 274 -24.16 17.64 -9.87
N LEU A 275 -25.06 18.42 -9.31
CA LEU A 275 -24.71 19.60 -8.52
C LEU A 275 -23.94 19.28 -7.23
N THR A 276 -24.01 18.05 -6.74
CA THR A 276 -23.24 17.63 -5.56
C THR A 276 -21.73 17.61 -5.81
N GLU A 277 -21.33 17.46 -7.06
CA GLU A 277 -19.91 17.53 -7.48
C GLU A 277 -19.42 18.97 -7.66
N LEU A 278 -20.32 19.96 -7.67
CA LEU A 278 -19.94 21.35 -7.93
C LEU A 278 -18.93 21.87 -6.93
N GLY A 279 -17.79 22.35 -7.43
CA GLY A 279 -16.70 22.84 -6.61
C GLY A 279 -15.83 21.75 -5.97
N MET A 280 -16.03 20.48 -6.28
CA MET A 280 -15.07 19.43 -5.98
C MET A 280 -13.79 19.62 -6.82
N LEU A 281 -12.71 19.06 -6.33
CA LEU A 281 -11.45 19.01 -7.07
C LEU A 281 -11.52 17.81 -8.04
N ASP A 282 -11.03 18.05 -9.24
CA ASP A 282 -10.83 17.03 -10.27
C ASP A 282 -9.37 16.60 -10.20
N PHE A 283 -9.14 15.41 -9.70
CA PHE A 283 -7.81 14.84 -9.51
C PHE A 283 -7.27 14.14 -10.76
N ASP A 284 -8.12 13.87 -11.75
CA ASP A 284 -7.72 13.29 -13.04
C ASP A 284 -7.19 14.34 -14.04
N ASN A 285 -6.80 15.51 -13.54
CA ASN A 285 -6.27 16.62 -14.36
C ASN A 285 -4.82 16.40 -14.80
N ASP A 286 -4.49 15.20 -15.30
CA ASP A 286 -3.16 14.84 -15.83
C ASP A 286 -2.71 15.76 -16.99
N ALA A 287 -3.66 16.21 -17.79
CA ALA A 287 -3.41 17.17 -18.87
C ALA A 287 -3.12 18.59 -18.38
N ASN A 288 -3.21 18.84 -17.07
CA ASN A 288 -3.05 20.14 -16.43
C ASN A 288 -3.88 21.25 -17.10
N ILE A 289 -5.17 20.98 -17.24
CA ILE A 289 -6.12 21.98 -17.75
C ILE A 289 -6.14 23.17 -16.77
N GLY A 290 -5.90 24.39 -17.29
CA GLY A 290 -5.66 25.55 -16.43
C GLY A 290 -4.17 25.93 -16.31
N GLY A 291 -3.26 24.97 -16.43
CA GLY A 291 -1.81 25.18 -16.41
C GLY A 291 -1.27 25.65 -15.07
N HIS A 292 -1.85 25.12 -13.98
CA HIS A 292 -1.45 25.44 -12.61
C HIS A 292 -0.54 24.36 -12.03
N VAL A 293 0.21 24.75 -11.00
CA VAL A 293 1.16 23.88 -10.30
C VAL A 293 0.75 23.75 -8.84
N ALA A 294 0.81 22.55 -8.32
CA ALA A 294 0.70 22.24 -6.91
C ALA A 294 2.10 22.13 -6.31
N VAL A 295 2.27 22.65 -5.10
CA VAL A 295 3.47 22.47 -4.27
C VAL A 295 3.01 21.96 -2.92
N GLY A 296 3.60 20.86 -2.50
CA GLY A 296 3.19 20.20 -1.26
C GLY A 296 4.31 19.44 -0.58
N GLY A 297 3.97 18.86 0.53
CA GLY A 297 4.87 18.00 1.28
C GLY A 297 4.20 17.35 2.47
N HIS A 298 4.86 16.35 3.01
CA HIS A 298 4.46 15.62 4.21
C HIS A 298 5.66 15.40 5.12
N VAL A 299 5.43 15.46 6.42
CA VAL A 299 6.41 15.15 7.46
C VAL A 299 5.83 14.11 8.40
N GLY A 300 6.49 12.97 8.50
CA GLY A 300 6.16 11.88 9.42
C GLY A 300 7.17 11.81 10.58
N PHE A 301 6.69 11.71 11.80
CA PHE A 301 7.50 11.52 12.99
C PHE A 301 7.27 10.13 13.58
N ILE A 302 8.35 9.35 13.72
CA ILE A 302 8.36 7.98 14.22
C ILE A 302 9.13 7.95 15.56
N PRO A 303 8.44 8.25 16.69
CA PRO A 303 9.08 8.28 18.03
C PRO A 303 9.53 6.91 18.49
N ILE A 304 8.81 5.87 18.14
CA ILE A 304 9.12 4.47 18.39
C ILE A 304 8.75 3.66 17.12
N PRO A 305 9.34 2.48 16.89
CA PRO A 305 9.08 1.70 15.67
C PRO A 305 7.60 1.35 15.41
N GLN A 306 6.79 1.40 16.47
CA GLN A 306 5.37 1.07 16.44
C GLN A 306 4.48 2.26 16.11
N LEU A 307 4.93 3.50 16.22
CA LEU A 307 4.10 4.70 16.13
C LEU A 307 4.63 5.67 15.09
N GLU A 308 3.77 6.10 14.20
CA GLU A 308 3.99 7.18 13.26
C GLU A 308 2.85 8.20 13.36
N VAL A 309 3.19 9.46 13.34
CA VAL A 309 2.25 10.58 13.23
C VAL A 309 2.74 11.52 12.15
N GLY A 310 1.84 11.96 11.29
CA GLY A 310 2.20 12.77 10.14
C GLY A 310 1.34 14.02 9.96
N TYR A 311 1.89 14.98 9.21
CA TYR A 311 1.20 16.15 8.75
C TYR A 311 1.61 16.48 7.32
N GLY A 312 0.61 16.68 6.46
CA GLY A 312 0.78 17.07 5.07
C GLY A 312 0.11 18.42 4.75
N ILE A 313 0.67 19.12 3.78
CA ILE A 313 0.09 20.34 3.22
C ILE A 313 0.41 20.45 1.74
N GLN A 314 -0.59 20.85 0.93
CA GLN A 314 -0.44 21.17 -0.48
C GLN A 314 -1.12 22.51 -0.77
N ARG A 315 -0.51 23.30 -1.63
CA ARG A 315 -1.08 24.55 -2.13
C ARG A 315 -1.02 24.58 -3.64
N SER A 316 -2.10 25.04 -4.25
CA SER A 316 -2.22 25.20 -5.69
C SER A 316 -3.18 26.35 -6.04
N LYS A 317 -3.27 26.65 -7.33
CA LYS A 317 -4.43 27.35 -7.88
C LYS A 317 -5.26 26.35 -8.66
N VAL A 318 -6.59 26.52 -8.64
CA VAL A 318 -7.54 25.64 -9.33
C VAL A 318 -8.54 26.49 -10.12
N GLY A 319 -9.14 25.88 -11.13
CA GLY A 319 -10.10 26.53 -12.01
C GLY A 319 -9.47 27.12 -13.29
N PRO A 320 -10.27 27.81 -14.12
CA PRO A 320 -9.82 28.41 -15.37
C PRO A 320 -8.70 29.43 -15.14
N ARG A 321 -7.74 29.50 -16.07
CA ARG A 321 -6.54 30.34 -15.94
C ARG A 321 -6.84 31.84 -15.60
N ASP A 322 -7.92 32.38 -16.17
CA ASP A 322 -8.28 33.77 -16.00
C ASP A 322 -9.02 34.04 -14.68
N HIS A 323 -9.56 33.02 -14.04
CA HIS A 323 -10.36 33.09 -12.82
C HIS A 323 -9.94 32.07 -11.78
N ALA A 324 -8.66 31.69 -11.78
CA ALA A 324 -8.13 30.71 -10.83
C ALA A 324 -8.19 31.21 -9.39
N VAL A 325 -8.58 30.32 -8.49
CA VAL A 325 -8.64 30.58 -7.05
C VAL A 325 -7.61 29.74 -6.30
N GLU A 326 -7.25 30.14 -5.10
CA GLU A 326 -6.34 29.37 -4.25
C GLU A 326 -7.02 28.10 -3.75
N ASN A 327 -6.26 27.02 -3.71
CA ASN A 327 -6.62 25.78 -3.07
C ASN A 327 -5.56 25.37 -2.06
N VAL A 328 -6.01 24.95 -0.88
CA VAL A 328 -5.15 24.43 0.19
C VAL A 328 -5.70 23.10 0.68
N LEU A 329 -4.92 22.06 0.56
CA LEU A 329 -5.18 20.74 1.15
C LEU A 329 -4.28 20.56 2.38
N GLN A 330 -4.81 19.93 3.42
CA GLN A 330 -4.06 19.57 4.62
C GLN A 330 -4.47 18.19 5.10
N SER A 331 -3.53 17.44 5.68
CA SER A 331 -3.79 16.15 6.28
C SER A 331 -3.08 16.00 7.62
N VAL A 332 -3.67 15.23 8.50
CA VAL A 332 -3.00 14.62 9.66
C VAL A 332 -3.23 13.14 9.60
N ASP A 333 -2.21 12.38 9.92
CA ASP A 333 -2.28 10.93 9.93
C ASP A 333 -1.66 10.33 11.19
N PHE A 334 -2.12 9.14 11.48
CA PHE A 334 -1.72 8.38 12.64
C PHE A 334 -1.71 6.89 12.30
N ASN A 335 -0.65 6.23 12.67
CA ASN A 335 -0.48 4.82 12.41
C ASN A 335 0.31 4.16 13.55
N TYR A 336 -0.21 3.12 14.16
CA TYR A 336 0.46 2.32 15.19
C TYR A 336 0.19 0.84 15.01
N VAL A 337 1.19 -0.12 15.01
CA VAL A 337 1.08 -1.57 15.07
C VAL A 337 1.93 -2.11 16.18
N SER A 338 1.35 -2.87 16.98
CA SER A 338 2.08 -3.52 18.06
C SER A 338 1.67 -4.97 18.20
N ASP A 339 2.65 -5.82 18.28
CA ASP A 339 2.46 -7.17 18.77
C ASP A 339 2.46 -7.13 20.31
N SER A 340 1.24 -7.16 20.86
CA SER A 340 1.00 -7.01 22.29
C SER A 340 1.00 -8.35 22.99
N THR A 341 1.98 -8.56 23.87
CA THR A 341 2.00 -9.74 24.76
C THR A 341 0.84 -9.73 25.75
N LEU A 342 0.38 -8.55 26.18
CA LEU A 342 -0.75 -8.40 27.09
C LEU A 342 -2.06 -8.84 26.44
N LEU A 343 -2.30 -8.40 25.22
CA LEU A 343 -3.51 -8.74 24.44
C LEU A 343 -3.32 -10.02 23.62
N LYS A 344 -2.13 -10.63 23.66
CA LYS A 344 -1.79 -11.88 22.95
C LYS A 344 -2.03 -11.80 21.45
N GLY A 345 -1.69 -10.69 20.82
CA GLY A 345 -1.88 -10.52 19.39
C GLY A 345 -1.49 -9.17 18.85
N LEU A 346 -1.62 -9.07 17.54
CA LEU A 346 -1.32 -7.90 16.76
C LEU A 346 -2.51 -6.93 16.80
N ILE A 347 -2.23 -5.71 17.22
CA ILE A 347 -3.15 -4.58 17.16
C ILE A 347 -2.75 -3.70 15.99
N ASN A 348 -3.68 -3.21 15.23
CA ASN A 348 -3.47 -2.30 14.13
C ASN A 348 -4.54 -1.22 14.17
N ALA A 349 -4.14 0.04 14.36
CA ALA A 349 -5.07 1.14 14.37
C ALA A 349 -4.54 2.31 13.54
N ARG A 350 -5.34 2.88 12.71
CA ARG A 350 -5.02 3.85 11.70
C ARG A 350 -6.02 4.97 11.73
N ALA A 351 -5.58 6.16 11.43
CA ALA A 351 -6.48 7.28 11.24
C ALA A 351 -5.86 8.29 10.30
N GLN A 352 -6.68 8.92 9.51
CA GLN A 352 -6.30 10.08 8.72
C GLN A 352 -7.47 11.06 8.68
N TRP A 353 -7.18 12.35 8.79
CA TRP A 353 -8.16 13.41 8.63
C TRP A 353 -7.62 14.47 7.68
N GLY A 354 -8.48 14.91 6.77
CA GLY A 354 -8.14 15.88 5.75
C GLY A 354 -9.04 17.10 5.74
N TRP A 355 -8.49 18.19 5.21
CA TRP A 355 -9.20 19.44 4.96
C TRP A 355 -8.86 19.92 3.56
N SER A 356 -9.90 20.34 2.83
CA SER A 356 -9.80 21.02 1.54
C SER A 356 -10.44 22.39 1.65
N HIS A 357 -9.70 23.42 1.26
CA HIS A 357 -10.19 24.78 1.17
C HIS A 357 -9.98 25.31 -0.24
N VAL A 358 -11.06 25.64 -0.91
CA VAL A 358 -11.04 26.29 -2.23
C VAL A 358 -11.54 27.72 -2.06
N GLY A 359 -10.80 28.69 -2.60
CA GLY A 359 -11.13 30.10 -2.54
C GLY A 359 -12.48 30.43 -3.21
N HIS A 360 -12.94 31.64 -2.97
CA HIS A 360 -14.24 32.09 -3.50
C HIS A 360 -14.27 32.04 -5.03
N PHE A 361 -15.17 31.25 -5.57
CA PHE A 361 -15.42 31.12 -7.00
C PHE A 361 -16.89 31.37 -7.31
N LEU A 362 -17.18 32.08 -8.41
CA LEU A 362 -18.55 32.29 -8.90
C LEU A 362 -18.83 31.28 -10.00
N TYR A 363 -19.66 30.28 -9.66
CA TYR A 363 -20.12 29.24 -10.59
C TYR A 363 -21.28 29.76 -11.44
N ASP A 364 -21.37 29.30 -12.69
CA ASP A 364 -22.41 29.66 -13.67
C ASP A 364 -22.78 31.16 -13.73
N PRO A 365 -21.78 32.08 -13.87
CA PRO A 365 -22.04 33.52 -13.77
C PRO A 365 -22.99 34.06 -14.84
N ASP A 366 -23.15 33.39 -15.94
CA ASP A 366 -24.00 33.76 -17.07
C ASP A 366 -25.25 32.86 -17.25
N GLY A 367 -25.47 31.93 -16.32
CA GLY A 367 -26.62 31.03 -16.30
C GLY A 367 -26.61 29.97 -17.41
N ARG A 368 -25.48 29.75 -18.08
CA ARG A 368 -25.39 28.79 -19.20
C ARG A 368 -25.40 27.34 -18.77
N GLN A 369 -25.01 27.08 -17.53
CA GLN A 369 -25.03 25.72 -16.95
C GLN A 369 -26.44 25.33 -16.44
N GLY A 370 -27.35 26.30 -16.32
CA GLY A 370 -28.74 26.07 -15.98
C GLY A 370 -29.09 26.17 -14.50
N PHE A 371 -28.14 26.38 -13.59
CA PHE A 371 -28.41 26.58 -12.17
C PHE A 371 -28.22 28.04 -11.73
N GLY A 372 -27.73 28.91 -12.62
CA GLY A 372 -27.56 30.35 -12.39
C GLY A 372 -26.37 30.68 -11.49
N PRO A 373 -26.10 32.01 -11.29
CA PRO A 373 -24.94 32.44 -10.53
C PRO A 373 -24.98 31.92 -9.08
N LEU A 374 -24.00 31.12 -8.72
CA LEU A 374 -23.89 30.50 -7.39
C LEU A 374 -22.48 30.70 -6.81
N ALA A 375 -22.42 31.12 -5.55
CA ALA A 375 -21.18 31.19 -4.81
C ALA A 375 -21.40 30.63 -3.39
N PHE A 376 -20.47 29.88 -2.89
CA PHE A 376 -20.53 29.27 -1.57
C PHE A 376 -19.13 29.18 -0.94
N ASN A 377 -19.09 28.93 0.37
CA ASN A 377 -17.85 28.68 1.09
C ASN A 377 -17.45 27.22 0.88
N ASN A 378 -16.44 26.98 0.04
CA ASN A 378 -16.01 25.66 -0.36
C ASN A 378 -14.92 25.13 0.58
N ASN A 379 -15.35 24.74 1.79
CA ASN A 379 -14.53 24.09 2.80
C ASN A 379 -15.07 22.68 3.03
N ARG A 380 -14.31 21.67 2.66
CA ARG A 380 -14.65 20.26 2.85
C ARG A 380 -13.65 19.65 3.82
N ASN A 381 -14.07 18.64 4.57
CA ASN A 381 -13.18 17.91 5.44
C ASN A 381 -13.73 16.50 5.71
N GLY A 382 -12.86 15.61 6.08
CA GLY A 382 -13.25 14.26 6.42
C GLY A 382 -12.05 13.35 6.67
N GLY A 383 -12.33 12.13 7.01
CA GLY A 383 -11.31 11.17 7.31
C GLY A 383 -11.87 9.88 7.84
N TYR A 384 -10.99 9.04 8.35
CA TYR A 384 -11.35 7.76 8.94
C TYR A 384 -10.53 7.45 10.19
N ALA A 385 -11.06 6.54 11.00
CA ALA A 385 -10.34 5.87 12.07
C ALA A 385 -10.66 4.37 12.02
N GLU A 386 -9.62 3.54 11.98
CA GLU A 386 -9.72 2.09 11.83
C GLU A 386 -8.97 1.38 12.94
N LEU A 387 -9.56 0.31 13.47
CA LEU A 387 -8.95 -0.58 14.45
C LEU A 387 -9.12 -2.03 13.99
N ALA A 388 -8.01 -2.76 13.90
CA ALA A 388 -8.01 -4.19 13.66
C ALA A 388 -7.22 -4.91 14.77
N TYR A 389 -7.66 -6.12 15.11
CA TYR A 389 -6.99 -6.95 16.08
C TYR A 389 -6.89 -8.39 15.58
N ARG A 390 -5.69 -8.98 15.65
CA ARG A 390 -5.44 -10.37 15.28
C ARG A 390 -4.77 -11.12 16.43
N PRO A 391 -5.40 -12.17 17.01
CA PRO A 391 -4.90 -12.87 18.19
C PRO A 391 -3.80 -13.88 17.85
N THR A 392 -2.67 -13.40 17.36
CA THR A 392 -1.56 -14.20 16.80
C THR A 392 -0.88 -15.11 17.81
N HIS A 393 -1.00 -14.85 19.11
CA HIS A 393 -0.38 -15.67 20.17
C HIS A 393 -1.31 -16.76 20.73
N ILE A 394 -2.52 -16.92 20.19
CA ILE A 394 -3.42 -17.99 20.58
C ILE A 394 -3.03 -19.26 19.79
N ASP A 395 -2.82 -20.34 20.53
CA ASP A 395 -2.48 -21.66 19.94
C ASP A 395 -3.76 -22.35 19.41
N ASN A 396 -4.33 -21.76 18.37
CA ASN A 396 -5.47 -22.29 17.63
C ASN A 396 -5.40 -21.76 16.18
N ASP A 397 -5.28 -22.65 15.22
CA ASP A 397 -5.06 -22.32 13.82
C ASP A 397 -6.18 -21.51 13.17
N ILE A 398 -7.40 -21.61 13.67
CA ILE A 398 -8.51 -20.79 13.18
C ILE A 398 -8.45 -19.41 13.82
N ILE A 399 -8.39 -19.35 15.15
CA ILE A 399 -8.51 -18.09 15.91
C ILE A 399 -7.34 -17.16 15.61
N LYS A 400 -6.11 -17.67 15.55
CA LYS A 400 -4.91 -16.83 15.27
C LYS A 400 -4.92 -16.15 13.89
N ASN A 401 -5.75 -16.64 12.99
CA ASN A 401 -5.91 -16.11 11.63
C ASN A 401 -7.15 -15.24 11.44
N LEU A 402 -8.02 -15.15 12.44
CA LEU A 402 -9.14 -14.21 12.43
C LEU A 402 -8.69 -12.80 12.82
N GLU A 403 -9.20 -11.79 12.13
CA GLU A 403 -8.91 -10.38 12.39
C GLU A 403 -10.22 -9.58 12.29
N PRO A 404 -10.95 -9.35 13.40
CA PRO A 404 -12.01 -8.37 13.43
C PRO A 404 -11.47 -6.96 13.18
N VAL A 405 -12.23 -6.18 12.43
CA VAL A 405 -11.93 -4.80 12.04
C VAL A 405 -13.14 -3.93 12.27
N VAL A 406 -12.92 -2.71 12.72
CA VAL A 406 -13.94 -1.66 12.77
C VAL A 406 -13.36 -0.39 12.20
N ARG A 407 -14.11 0.28 11.31
CA ARG A 407 -13.75 1.59 10.75
C ARG A 407 -14.93 2.54 10.89
N TYR A 408 -14.62 3.76 11.25
CA TYR A 408 -15.51 4.89 11.17
C TYR A 408 -14.98 5.88 10.15
N ASP A 409 -15.81 6.23 9.21
CA ASP A 409 -15.54 7.20 8.15
C ASP A 409 -16.49 8.39 8.29
N ARG A 410 -16.02 9.58 7.96
CA ARG A 410 -16.85 10.77 7.84
C ARG A 410 -16.35 11.65 6.71
N PHE A 411 -17.30 12.14 5.90
CA PHE A 411 -17.03 13.11 4.87
C PHE A 411 -18.01 14.28 4.99
N ASN A 412 -17.52 15.41 5.48
CA ASN A 412 -18.27 16.67 5.51
C ASN A 412 -18.00 17.40 4.21
N GLN A 413 -18.93 17.31 3.28
CA GLN A 413 -18.84 18.04 2.01
C GLN A 413 -19.43 19.45 2.20
N LEU A 414 -20.58 19.69 1.64
CA LEU A 414 -21.28 20.96 1.72
C LEU A 414 -22.77 20.65 1.87
N HIS A 415 -23.58 21.67 2.17
CA HIS A 415 -25.01 21.43 2.25
C HIS A 415 -25.65 21.49 0.86
N THR A 416 -26.72 20.70 0.67
CA THR A 416 -27.54 20.72 -0.55
C THR A 416 -27.79 22.14 -1.05
N PRO A 417 -27.72 22.43 -2.38
CA PRO A 417 -27.63 21.44 -3.46
C PRO A 417 -26.22 21.03 -3.88
N VAL A 418 -25.18 21.56 -3.25
CA VAL A 418 -23.79 21.40 -3.68
C VAL A 418 -23.01 20.33 -2.91
N GLY A 419 -23.69 19.50 -2.17
CA GLY A 419 -23.07 18.39 -1.43
C GLY A 419 -23.94 17.87 -0.31
N PHE A 420 -23.42 16.90 0.44
CA PHE A 420 -24.03 16.30 1.62
C PHE A 420 -22.94 15.82 2.58
N ASP A 421 -23.27 15.68 3.85
CA ASP A 421 -22.38 15.01 4.80
C ASP A 421 -22.71 13.52 4.82
N GLU A 422 -21.70 12.68 4.93
CA GLU A 422 -21.82 11.23 4.98
C GLU A 422 -21.01 10.68 6.16
N GLU A 423 -21.61 9.78 6.91
CA GLU A 423 -20.99 9.03 7.98
C GLU A 423 -21.15 7.53 7.71
N ARG A 424 -20.08 6.76 7.94
CA ARG A 424 -20.11 5.33 7.69
C ARG A 424 -19.41 4.57 8.81
N TRP A 425 -20.08 3.53 9.31
CA TRP A 425 -19.46 2.53 10.17
C TRP A 425 -19.32 1.23 9.41
N THR A 426 -18.10 0.71 9.35
CA THR A 426 -17.81 -0.58 8.71
C THR A 426 -17.33 -1.57 9.75
N LEU A 427 -17.99 -2.72 9.81
CA LEU A 427 -17.60 -3.87 10.63
C LEU A 427 -17.09 -4.98 9.71
N GLY A 428 -15.85 -5.38 9.90
CA GLY A 428 -15.19 -6.40 9.09
C GLY A 428 -14.70 -7.59 9.90
N LEU A 429 -14.61 -8.74 9.22
CA LEU A 429 -13.95 -9.93 9.72
C LEU A 429 -13.08 -10.52 8.62
N ASN A 430 -11.79 -10.55 8.86
CA ASN A 430 -10.79 -11.11 7.96
C ASN A 430 -10.36 -12.49 8.43
N TYR A 431 -10.09 -13.37 7.46
CA TYR A 431 -9.43 -14.64 7.69
C TYR A 431 -8.18 -14.76 6.83
N TRP A 432 -7.02 -14.78 7.47
CA TRP A 432 -5.72 -14.85 6.80
C TRP A 432 -5.39 -16.29 6.42
N LEU A 433 -5.37 -16.58 5.13
CA LEU A 433 -4.95 -17.88 4.57
C LEU A 433 -3.44 -18.03 4.61
N THR A 434 -2.74 -16.95 4.25
CA THR A 434 -1.27 -16.81 4.27
C THR A 434 -0.92 -15.37 4.68
N PRO A 435 0.35 -15.01 4.90
CA PRO A 435 0.73 -13.61 5.15
C PRO A 435 0.36 -12.62 4.04
N SER A 436 0.13 -13.10 2.80
CA SER A 436 -0.23 -12.27 1.65
C SER A 436 -1.57 -12.66 1.00
N ALA A 437 -2.41 -13.49 1.66
CA ALA A 437 -3.71 -13.87 1.16
C ALA A 437 -4.76 -13.84 2.26
N VAL A 438 -5.86 -13.13 2.03
CA VAL A 438 -6.90 -12.87 3.02
C VAL A 438 -8.28 -12.98 2.38
N ILE A 439 -9.22 -13.57 3.13
CA ILE A 439 -10.65 -13.51 2.86
C ILE A 439 -11.25 -12.46 3.79
N LYS A 440 -12.04 -11.55 3.28
CA LYS A 440 -12.68 -10.48 4.03
C LYS A 440 -14.18 -10.55 3.87
N ALA A 441 -14.90 -10.32 4.96
CA ALA A 441 -16.32 -10.07 4.96
C ALA A 441 -16.57 -8.76 5.72
N ALA A 442 -17.39 -7.88 5.18
CA ALA A 442 -17.68 -6.60 5.82
C ALA A 442 -19.15 -6.21 5.63
N TYR A 443 -19.64 -5.43 6.58
CA TYR A 443 -20.92 -4.74 6.48
C TYR A 443 -20.74 -3.26 6.80
N GLU A 444 -21.26 -2.41 5.95
CA GLU A 444 -21.28 -0.96 6.07
C GLU A 444 -22.65 -0.46 6.46
N PHE A 445 -22.68 0.40 7.47
CA PHE A 445 -23.82 1.20 7.88
C PHE A 445 -23.56 2.62 7.42
N ASP A 446 -24.27 3.07 6.41
CA ASP A 446 -24.08 4.34 5.74
C ASP A 446 -25.21 5.31 6.14
N ASP A 447 -24.88 6.55 6.46
CA ASP A 447 -25.83 7.62 6.84
C ASP A 447 -25.50 8.89 6.05
N LYS A 448 -26.38 9.24 5.13
CA LYS A 448 -26.28 10.43 4.26
C LYS A 448 -27.35 11.45 4.65
N ASN A 449 -26.91 12.64 4.99
CA ASN A 449 -27.86 13.74 5.27
C ASN A 449 -28.34 14.44 3.99
N GLY A 450 -29.16 15.47 4.14
CA GLY A 450 -29.63 16.30 3.02
C GLY A 450 -30.74 15.68 2.18
N GLY A 451 -31.31 14.55 2.60
CA GLY A 451 -32.38 13.82 1.87
C GLY A 451 -31.86 12.83 0.85
N PHE A 452 -30.57 12.54 0.86
CA PHE A 452 -29.97 11.45 0.11
C PHE A 452 -30.27 10.12 0.80
N ARG A 453 -30.23 9.05 0.01
CA ARG A 453 -30.53 7.71 0.51
C ARG A 453 -29.28 7.06 1.07
N ASP A 454 -29.42 6.47 2.26
CA ASP A 454 -28.37 5.63 2.87
C ASP A 454 -28.12 4.38 1.98
N GLN A 455 -26.86 4.01 1.87
CA GLN A 455 -26.41 2.94 0.99
C GLN A 455 -25.63 1.87 1.78
N ASP A 456 -26.32 1.25 2.76
CA ASP A 456 -25.74 0.09 3.47
C ASP A 456 -25.25 -0.96 2.49
N ALA A 457 -24.09 -1.57 2.76
CA ALA A 457 -23.49 -2.56 1.89
C ALA A 457 -23.01 -3.80 2.66
N PHE A 458 -23.22 -4.97 2.08
CA PHE A 458 -22.56 -6.21 2.46
C PHE A 458 -21.53 -6.58 1.41
N MET A 459 -20.30 -6.88 1.83
CA MET A 459 -19.19 -7.16 0.93
C MET A 459 -18.45 -8.42 1.33
N LEU A 460 -18.03 -9.18 0.32
CA LEU A 460 -17.08 -10.28 0.44
C LEU A 460 -15.93 -10.05 -0.54
N GLN A 461 -14.70 -10.29 -0.10
CA GLN A 461 -13.53 -10.14 -0.96
C GLN A 461 -12.47 -11.19 -0.62
N VAL A 462 -11.84 -11.73 -1.64
CA VAL A 462 -10.56 -12.44 -1.53
C VAL A 462 -9.48 -11.54 -2.12
N ALA A 463 -8.43 -11.27 -1.34
CA ALA A 463 -7.31 -10.45 -1.78
C ALA A 463 -5.99 -11.22 -1.62
N VAL A 464 -5.13 -11.14 -2.62
CA VAL A 464 -3.81 -11.80 -2.67
C VAL A 464 -2.73 -10.83 -3.15
N GLY A 465 -1.59 -10.82 -2.43
CA GLY A 465 -0.36 -10.17 -2.90
C GLY A 465 0.68 -11.23 -3.31
N PHE A 466 1.48 -10.96 -4.31
CA PHE A 466 2.51 -11.87 -4.84
C PHE A 466 3.79 -11.15 -5.24
#